data_443db89a00987ede898fdf501319be2e
#
_entry.id   443db89a00987ede898fdf501319be2e
#
_cell.length_a   1.000
_cell.length_b   1.000
_cell.length_c   1.000
_cell.angle_alpha   90.00
_cell.angle_beta   90.00
_cell.angle_gamma   90.00
#
_symmetry.space_group_name_H-M   'P 1'
#
loop_
_entity.id
_entity.type
_entity.pdbx_description
1 polymer ?
#
loop_
_entity_poly.entity_id
_entity_poly.type
_entity_poly.pdbx_seq_one_letter_code
_entity_poly.pdbx_strand_id
1 'polypeptide(L)'
;MTADGSGAPLRFATFLAPNMLPVYRFLAERIARRLGRPVELVVGVSFDQFERGEVDLGVICGLPYVWLAARQPRPVEPLAAPVLVGDRYAGRPVYYSDVIVRRDSPITCLEELRGRSWAYNEPASHSGHTVTLYNLVRMGARPGFFARVIEAGFHQQAIRLVHAGAVDAAAIDSQVLAVELRYHPDLAGLRVVGAFGPSTIQPVVAASRLPRVLKDQVRELLVELVEDPGARTALAHGLVDRFAPVDDGAFDDIRAMLATIEAAGWTSLTQTAVYPT
;
A
#
# COMPACT_ATOMS: atom_id res chain seq x y z
N MET A 1 -43.38 1.98 -4.68
CA MET A 1 -42.81 1.09 -3.64
C MET A 1 -41.48 1.67 -3.29
N THR A 2 -41.40 2.43 -2.22
CA THR A 2 -40.16 3.00 -1.68
C THR A 2 -39.36 1.85 -1.08
N ALA A 3 -38.20 1.53 -1.67
CA ALA A 3 -37.25 0.60 -1.08
C ALA A 3 -36.79 1.22 0.26
N ASP A 4 -37.18 0.57 1.34
CA ASP A 4 -36.72 0.88 2.69
C ASP A 4 -35.22 0.67 2.77
N GLY A 5 -34.45 1.77 2.75
CA GLY A 5 -32.99 1.78 2.78
C GLY A 5 -32.39 1.47 4.16
N SER A 6 -33.09 0.71 5.02
CA SER A 6 -32.73 0.45 6.41
C SER A 6 -31.82 -0.74 6.64
N GLY A 7 -30.98 -1.10 5.70
CA GLY A 7 -29.87 -2.03 5.97
C GLY A 7 -28.84 -1.37 6.90
N ALA A 8 -28.29 -2.12 7.88
CA ALA A 8 -27.19 -1.62 8.70
C ALA A 8 -26.07 -1.06 7.82
N PRO A 9 -25.37 0.04 8.19
CA PRO A 9 -24.34 0.65 7.38
C PRO A 9 -23.26 -0.37 7.01
N LEU A 10 -22.74 -0.30 5.77
CA LEU A 10 -21.52 -1.04 5.40
C LEU A 10 -20.31 -0.32 6.01
N ARG A 11 -19.35 -1.08 6.47
CA ARG A 11 -18.08 -0.56 6.97
C ARG A 11 -17.01 -0.67 5.91
N PHE A 12 -16.51 0.49 5.46
CA PHE A 12 -15.40 0.62 4.53
C PHE A 12 -14.15 0.99 5.33
N ALA A 13 -13.21 0.06 5.49
CA ALA A 13 -12.01 0.25 6.29
C ALA A 13 -10.82 0.72 5.45
N THR A 14 -9.98 1.59 6.01
CA THR A 14 -8.63 1.81 5.52
C THR A 14 -7.62 1.28 6.52
N PHE A 15 -6.61 0.58 5.99
CA PHE A 15 -5.42 0.09 6.71
C PHE A 15 -4.16 0.75 6.17
N LEU A 16 -4.31 1.86 5.43
CA LEU A 16 -3.23 2.51 4.70
C LEU A 16 -2.89 3.89 5.26
N ALA A 17 -1.91 4.53 4.64
CA ALA A 17 -1.39 5.83 5.06
C ALA A 17 -2.47 6.90 5.22
N PRO A 18 -2.45 7.69 6.31
CA PRO A 18 -3.49 8.67 6.62
C PRO A 18 -3.65 9.80 5.59
N ASN A 19 -2.61 10.13 4.82
CA ASN A 19 -2.66 11.18 3.80
C ASN A 19 -3.59 10.85 2.63
N MET A 20 -4.05 9.60 2.52
CA MET A 20 -5.02 9.15 1.51
C MET A 20 -6.48 9.20 1.99
N LEU A 21 -6.74 9.56 3.25
CA LEU A 21 -8.10 9.62 3.83
C LEU A 21 -9.11 10.44 3.01
N PRO A 22 -8.75 11.60 2.38
CA PRO A 22 -9.69 12.34 1.54
C PRO A 22 -10.23 11.51 0.37
N VAL A 23 -9.35 10.70 -0.28
CA VAL A 23 -9.74 9.80 -1.36
C VAL A 23 -10.69 8.71 -0.85
N TYR A 24 -10.34 8.07 0.27
CA TYR A 24 -11.16 6.97 0.83
C TYR A 24 -12.52 7.46 1.32
N ARG A 25 -12.61 8.67 1.89
CA ARG A 25 -13.89 9.29 2.24
C ARG A 25 -14.76 9.51 1.02
N PHE A 26 -14.18 10.05 -0.05
CA PHE A 26 -14.88 10.22 -1.31
C PHE A 26 -15.40 8.88 -1.86
N LEU A 27 -14.57 7.81 -1.84
CA LEU A 27 -14.99 6.47 -2.29
C LEU A 27 -16.16 5.96 -1.45
N ALA A 28 -16.10 6.06 -0.12
CA ALA A 28 -17.19 5.64 0.78
C ALA A 28 -18.50 6.36 0.44
N GLU A 29 -18.45 7.68 0.21
CA GLU A 29 -19.62 8.48 -0.17
C GLU A 29 -20.20 8.05 -1.54
N ARG A 30 -19.34 7.78 -2.52
CA ARG A 30 -19.78 7.32 -3.85
C ARG A 30 -20.41 5.92 -3.79
N ILE A 31 -19.80 5.00 -3.03
CA ILE A 31 -20.34 3.66 -2.81
C ILE A 31 -21.70 3.76 -2.11
N ALA A 32 -21.84 4.61 -1.09
CA ALA A 32 -23.12 4.80 -0.40
C ALA A 32 -24.24 5.26 -1.36
N ARG A 33 -23.93 6.23 -2.23
CA ARG A 33 -24.89 6.73 -3.25
C ARG A 33 -25.27 5.65 -4.25
N ARG A 34 -24.29 4.89 -4.76
CA ARG A 34 -24.53 3.82 -5.75
C ARG A 34 -25.42 2.72 -5.18
N LEU A 35 -25.18 2.33 -3.94
CA LEU A 35 -25.89 1.24 -3.29
C LEU A 35 -27.22 1.66 -2.63
N GLY A 36 -27.49 2.97 -2.52
CA GLY A 36 -28.65 3.49 -1.77
C GLY A 36 -28.62 3.08 -0.30
N ARG A 37 -27.43 2.88 0.29
CA ARG A 37 -27.20 2.36 1.62
C ARG A 37 -26.06 3.11 2.31
N PRO A 38 -26.13 3.43 3.62
CA PRO A 38 -25.05 4.09 4.33
C PRO A 38 -23.74 3.29 4.27
N VAL A 39 -22.62 3.98 4.08
CA VAL A 39 -21.26 3.43 4.15
C VAL A 39 -20.45 4.28 5.11
N GLU A 40 -19.92 3.65 6.14
CA GLU A 40 -19.11 4.30 7.17
C GLU A 40 -17.63 4.03 6.88
N LEU A 41 -16.81 5.10 6.75
CA LEU A 41 -15.36 4.98 6.66
C LEU A 41 -14.79 4.80 8.06
N VAL A 42 -14.06 3.70 8.27
CA VAL A 42 -13.41 3.39 9.54
C VAL A 42 -11.90 3.17 9.33
N VAL A 43 -11.11 3.38 10.38
CA VAL A 43 -9.70 2.96 10.38
C VAL A 43 -9.63 1.54 10.91
N GLY A 44 -9.14 0.63 10.08
CA GLY A 44 -8.97 -0.78 10.46
C GLY A 44 -7.81 -0.96 11.45
N VAL A 45 -7.99 -1.87 12.37
CA VAL A 45 -7.00 -2.20 13.42
C VAL A 45 -6.43 -3.61 13.30
N SER A 46 -7.14 -4.49 12.59
CA SER A 46 -6.73 -5.87 12.31
C SER A 46 -7.41 -6.37 11.04
N PHE A 47 -6.67 -7.06 10.19
CA PHE A 47 -7.22 -7.67 8.97
C PHE A 47 -8.25 -8.77 9.28
N ASP A 48 -8.23 -9.37 10.47
CA ASP A 48 -9.22 -10.36 10.93
C ASP A 48 -10.63 -9.76 11.07
N GLN A 49 -10.76 -8.44 11.07
CA GLN A 49 -12.06 -7.76 11.07
C GLN A 49 -12.93 -8.16 9.86
N PHE A 50 -12.32 -8.53 8.72
CA PHE A 50 -13.05 -9.07 7.58
C PHE A 50 -13.71 -10.43 7.90
N GLU A 51 -12.98 -11.32 8.57
CA GLU A 51 -13.49 -12.65 8.98
C GLU A 51 -14.56 -12.53 10.07
N ARG A 52 -14.36 -11.64 11.03
CA ARG A 52 -15.33 -11.39 12.10
C ARG A 52 -16.59 -10.64 11.64
N GLY A 53 -16.64 -10.22 10.35
CA GLY A 53 -17.77 -9.46 9.82
C GLY A 53 -17.88 -8.02 10.33
N GLU A 54 -16.80 -7.48 10.89
CA GLU A 54 -16.71 -6.11 11.39
C GLU A 54 -16.39 -5.11 10.28
N VAL A 55 -15.88 -5.58 9.13
CA VAL A 55 -15.53 -4.79 7.94
C VAL A 55 -16.12 -5.48 6.72
N ASP A 56 -16.72 -4.69 5.82
CA ASP A 56 -17.38 -5.15 4.60
C ASP A 56 -16.54 -4.91 3.36
N LEU A 57 -15.99 -3.71 3.26
CA LEU A 57 -15.14 -3.23 2.16
C LEU A 57 -13.88 -2.63 2.77
N GLY A 58 -12.81 -2.52 1.99
CA GLY A 58 -11.61 -1.84 2.48
C GLY A 58 -10.56 -1.59 1.44
N VAL A 59 -9.54 -0.80 1.83
CA VAL A 59 -8.30 -0.62 1.09
C VAL A 59 -7.18 -1.20 1.93
N ILE A 60 -6.46 -2.18 1.39
CA ILE A 60 -5.41 -2.89 2.12
C ILE A 60 -4.12 -2.95 1.28
N CYS A 61 -2.98 -3.09 1.94
CA CYS A 61 -1.71 -3.31 1.25
C CYS A 61 -1.71 -4.68 0.52
N GLY A 62 -0.96 -4.79 -0.56
CA GLY A 62 -0.88 -6.02 -1.36
C GLY A 62 -0.37 -7.23 -0.57
N LEU A 63 0.57 -7.04 0.37
CA LEU A 63 1.06 -8.11 1.23
C LEU A 63 -0.02 -8.69 2.16
N PRO A 64 -0.75 -7.90 2.97
CA PRO A 64 -1.91 -8.37 3.71
C PRO A 64 -2.98 -9.02 2.83
N TYR A 65 -3.21 -8.49 1.62
CA TYR A 65 -4.11 -9.13 0.69
C TYR A 65 -3.66 -10.57 0.36
N VAL A 66 -2.39 -10.78 0.04
CA VAL A 66 -1.84 -12.12 -0.25
C VAL A 66 -2.00 -13.06 0.95
N TRP A 67 -1.76 -12.58 2.17
CA TRP A 67 -1.96 -13.38 3.39
C TRP A 67 -3.42 -13.78 3.61
N LEU A 68 -4.35 -12.85 3.40
CA LEU A 68 -5.79 -13.13 3.51
C LEU A 68 -6.25 -14.08 2.39
N ALA A 69 -5.75 -13.89 1.17
CA ALA A 69 -6.11 -14.72 0.02
C ALA A 69 -5.65 -16.19 0.17
N ALA A 70 -4.62 -16.44 0.97
CA ALA A 70 -4.14 -17.79 1.29
C ALA A 70 -4.99 -18.54 2.34
N ARG A 71 -5.86 -17.84 3.08
CA ARG A 71 -6.73 -18.45 4.10
C ARG A 71 -7.87 -19.25 3.48
N GLN A 72 -8.37 -20.24 4.23
CA GLN A 72 -9.51 -21.07 3.82
C GLN A 72 -10.59 -21.07 4.93
N PRO A 73 -11.81 -20.60 4.69
CA PRO A 73 -12.24 -19.93 3.43
C PRO A 73 -11.55 -18.56 3.24
N ARG A 74 -11.40 -18.15 1.99
CA ARG A 74 -10.83 -16.82 1.67
C ARG A 74 -11.77 -15.71 2.18
N PRO A 75 -11.29 -14.79 3.05
CA PRO A 75 -12.17 -13.78 3.66
C PRO A 75 -12.43 -12.57 2.77
N VAL A 76 -11.59 -12.28 1.77
CA VAL A 76 -11.69 -11.09 0.92
C VAL A 76 -11.46 -11.40 -0.56
N GLU A 77 -12.05 -10.59 -1.43
CA GLU A 77 -11.84 -10.59 -2.88
C GLU A 77 -11.42 -9.19 -3.34
N PRO A 78 -10.46 -9.05 -4.27
CA PRO A 78 -10.09 -7.76 -4.82
C PRO A 78 -11.15 -7.33 -5.85
N LEU A 79 -11.46 -6.03 -5.89
CA LEU A 79 -12.44 -5.48 -6.82
C LEU A 79 -11.78 -4.66 -7.92
N ALA A 80 -11.02 -3.66 -7.52
CA ALA A 80 -10.30 -2.76 -8.40
C ALA A 80 -9.10 -2.16 -7.65
N ALA A 81 -8.13 -1.64 -8.41
CA ALA A 81 -6.98 -0.95 -7.85
C ALA A 81 -6.74 0.37 -8.59
N PRO A 82 -6.18 1.38 -7.93
CA PRO A 82 -5.91 2.66 -8.56
C PRO A 82 -4.81 2.53 -9.63
N VAL A 83 -4.97 3.27 -10.71
CA VAL A 83 -3.92 3.57 -11.69
C VAL A 83 -3.45 4.97 -11.39
N LEU A 84 -2.16 5.13 -11.11
CA LEU A 84 -1.59 6.42 -10.73
C LEU A 84 -1.26 7.28 -11.96
N VAL A 85 -1.33 8.60 -11.76
CA VAL A 85 -0.90 9.59 -12.75
C VAL A 85 0.63 9.54 -12.90
N GLY A 86 1.11 9.49 -14.13
CA GLY A 86 2.53 9.56 -14.46
C GLY A 86 3.03 8.42 -15.35
N ASP A 87 3.94 8.75 -16.26
CA ASP A 87 4.43 7.84 -17.30
C ASP A 87 5.12 6.58 -16.73
N ARG A 88 5.75 6.70 -15.55
CA ARG A 88 6.42 5.57 -14.89
C ARG A 88 5.50 4.39 -14.56
N TYR A 89 4.20 4.64 -14.39
CA TYR A 89 3.20 3.62 -14.08
C TYR A 89 2.63 2.96 -15.34
N ALA A 90 2.89 3.52 -16.53
CA ALA A 90 2.48 2.99 -17.84
C ALA A 90 0.98 2.65 -17.94
N GLY A 91 0.13 3.43 -17.26
CA GLY A 91 -1.32 3.23 -17.22
C GLY A 91 -1.78 1.92 -16.57
N ARG A 92 -0.94 1.30 -15.74
CA ARG A 92 -1.22 0.03 -15.04
C ARG A 92 -1.48 0.27 -13.54
N PRO A 93 -2.22 -0.63 -12.87
CA PRO A 93 -2.47 -0.56 -11.43
C PRO A 93 -1.23 -1.04 -10.65
N VAL A 94 -0.14 -0.31 -10.77
CA VAL A 94 1.15 -0.60 -10.12
C VAL A 94 1.71 0.64 -9.43
N TYR A 95 2.64 0.41 -8.52
CA TYR A 95 3.38 1.45 -7.83
C TYR A 95 4.84 1.04 -7.63
N TYR A 96 5.64 1.95 -7.12
CA TYR A 96 7.04 1.73 -6.77
C TYR A 96 7.26 2.02 -5.29
N SER A 97 8.37 1.52 -4.77
CA SER A 97 8.88 1.92 -3.46
C SER A 97 10.14 2.75 -3.70
N ASP A 98 10.01 4.05 -3.54
CA ASP A 98 11.10 4.99 -3.78
C ASP A 98 12.05 5.02 -2.57
N VAL A 99 13.33 4.76 -2.81
CA VAL A 99 14.38 4.83 -1.79
C VAL A 99 14.80 6.29 -1.64
N ILE A 100 14.50 6.87 -0.48
CA ILE A 100 14.78 8.27 -0.17
C ILE A 100 15.98 8.40 0.75
N VAL A 101 16.72 9.48 0.53
CA VAL A 101 17.79 9.98 1.40
C VAL A 101 17.68 11.50 1.51
N ARG A 102 18.41 12.11 2.43
CA ARG A 102 18.57 13.58 2.43
C ARG A 102 19.28 14.03 1.16
N ARG A 103 18.96 15.23 0.69
CA ARG A 103 19.57 15.82 -0.52
C ARG A 103 21.08 15.98 -0.41
N ASP A 104 21.58 16.31 0.78
CA ASP A 104 22.99 16.50 1.10
C ASP A 104 23.73 15.16 1.44
N SER A 105 23.02 14.04 1.46
CA SER A 105 23.62 12.72 1.66
C SER A 105 24.57 12.36 0.51
N PRO A 106 25.73 11.74 0.76
CA PRO A 106 26.60 11.23 -0.29
C PRO A 106 26.06 9.95 -0.96
N ILE A 107 25.04 9.29 -0.39
CA ILE A 107 24.51 8.01 -0.86
C ILE A 107 23.77 8.21 -2.19
N THR A 108 24.15 7.47 -3.22
CA THR A 108 23.61 7.57 -4.59
C THR A 108 22.92 6.30 -5.08
N CYS A 109 23.14 5.16 -4.41
CA CYS A 109 22.57 3.87 -4.77
C CYS A 109 22.34 2.99 -3.54
N LEU A 110 21.65 1.86 -3.73
CA LEU A 110 21.27 0.93 -2.66
C LEU A 110 22.50 0.26 -2.01
N GLU A 111 23.54 -0.03 -2.79
CA GLU A 111 24.76 -0.69 -2.33
C GLU A 111 25.49 0.12 -1.24
N GLU A 112 25.47 1.46 -1.35
CA GLU A 112 26.08 2.39 -0.40
C GLU A 112 25.32 2.48 0.93
N LEU A 113 24.14 1.88 1.01
CA LEU A 113 23.38 1.74 2.25
C LEU A 113 23.88 0.63 3.18
N ARG A 114 24.85 -0.18 2.74
CA ARG A 114 25.49 -1.19 3.59
C ARG A 114 26.11 -0.52 4.82
N GLY A 115 25.72 -1.01 6.00
CA GLY A 115 26.20 -0.47 7.28
C GLY A 115 25.56 0.88 7.66
N ARG A 116 24.56 1.35 6.90
CA ARG A 116 23.81 2.57 7.23
C ARG A 116 22.56 2.26 8.03
N SER A 117 21.88 3.31 8.47
CA SER A 117 20.60 3.21 9.18
C SER A 117 19.44 3.28 8.18
N TRP A 118 18.42 2.47 8.45
CA TRP A 118 17.24 2.30 7.61
C TRP A 118 15.96 2.45 8.42
N ALA A 119 14.95 3.14 7.88
CA ALA A 119 13.59 3.11 8.42
C ALA A 119 12.62 2.41 7.47
N TYR A 120 11.63 1.74 8.03
CA TYR A 120 10.49 1.20 7.32
C TYR A 120 9.23 1.45 8.15
N ASN A 121 8.05 1.39 7.53
CA ASN A 121 6.81 1.64 8.25
C ASN A 121 6.47 0.49 9.22
N GLU A 122 6.13 -0.70 8.73
CA GLU A 122 5.70 -1.84 9.54
C GLU A 122 6.02 -3.17 8.85
N PRO A 123 6.06 -4.31 9.57
CA PRO A 123 6.34 -5.63 8.99
C PRO A 123 5.29 -6.09 7.96
N ALA A 124 4.03 -5.68 8.12
CA ALA A 124 2.93 -5.99 7.19
C ALA A 124 2.96 -5.14 5.90
N SER A 125 3.95 -4.27 5.74
CA SER A 125 4.07 -3.43 4.55
C SER A 125 4.79 -4.17 3.42
N HIS A 126 4.20 -4.14 2.22
CA HIS A 126 4.92 -4.55 1.03
C HIS A 126 5.99 -3.52 0.64
N SER A 127 5.61 -2.24 0.52
CA SER A 127 6.49 -1.17 0.03
C SER A 127 7.66 -0.83 0.94
N GLY A 128 7.46 -0.82 2.26
CA GLY A 128 8.52 -0.46 3.20
C GLY A 128 9.39 -1.63 3.62
N HIS A 129 8.83 -2.84 3.68
CA HIS A 129 9.48 -4.01 4.25
C HIS A 129 9.77 -5.11 3.22
N THR A 130 8.74 -5.73 2.65
CA THR A 130 8.90 -6.93 1.82
C THR A 130 9.71 -6.67 0.56
N VAL A 131 9.41 -5.59 -0.18
CA VAL A 131 10.16 -5.26 -1.40
C VAL A 131 11.62 -4.89 -1.11
N THR A 132 11.90 -4.32 0.06
CA THR A 132 13.28 -4.06 0.51
C THR A 132 14.01 -5.38 0.73
N LEU A 133 13.44 -6.32 1.48
CA LEU A 133 14.01 -7.66 1.67
C LEU A 133 14.28 -8.36 0.34
N TYR A 134 13.30 -8.36 -0.56
CA TYR A 134 13.43 -8.96 -1.88
C TYR A 134 14.62 -8.39 -2.67
N ASN A 135 14.78 -7.07 -2.67
CA ASN A 135 15.90 -6.46 -3.39
C ASN A 135 17.25 -6.73 -2.72
N LEU A 136 17.32 -6.78 -1.39
CA LEU A 136 18.52 -7.21 -0.68
C LEU A 136 18.91 -8.66 -1.04
N VAL A 137 17.94 -9.57 -1.10
CA VAL A 137 18.18 -10.95 -1.55
C VAL A 137 18.72 -10.97 -2.99
N ARG A 138 18.10 -10.22 -3.90
CA ARG A 138 18.53 -10.15 -5.31
C ARG A 138 19.93 -9.57 -5.51
N MET A 139 20.35 -8.68 -4.62
CA MET A 139 21.71 -8.13 -4.59
C MET A 139 22.75 -9.12 -4.01
N GLY A 140 22.32 -10.29 -3.53
CA GLY A 140 23.19 -11.21 -2.79
C GLY A 140 23.64 -10.65 -1.43
N ALA A 141 22.88 -9.73 -0.86
CA ALA A 141 23.15 -9.23 0.47
C ALA A 141 22.93 -10.32 1.53
N ARG A 142 23.61 -10.19 2.66
CA ARG A 142 23.42 -11.07 3.81
C ARG A 142 22.61 -10.34 4.89
N PRO A 143 21.91 -11.07 5.79
CA PRO A 143 21.33 -10.49 7.00
C PRO A 143 22.34 -9.60 7.72
N GLY A 144 21.85 -8.48 8.31
CA GLY A 144 22.72 -7.46 8.87
C GLY A 144 23.27 -6.46 7.83
N PHE A 145 22.62 -6.35 6.68
CA PHE A 145 23.03 -5.38 5.65
C PHE A 145 23.00 -3.94 6.18
N PHE A 146 21.96 -3.55 6.91
CA PHE A 146 21.86 -2.27 7.60
C PHE A 146 22.46 -2.40 9.02
N ALA A 147 23.19 -1.39 9.48
CA ALA A 147 23.72 -1.36 10.83
C ALA A 147 22.61 -1.11 11.89
N ARG A 148 21.57 -0.39 11.51
CA ARG A 148 20.43 -0.08 12.36
C ARG A 148 19.15 -0.02 11.53
N VAL A 149 18.08 -0.66 12.01
CA VAL A 149 16.75 -0.64 11.38
C VAL A 149 15.74 -0.13 12.38
N ILE A 150 14.88 0.81 11.96
CA ILE A 150 13.82 1.40 12.78
C ILE A 150 12.48 1.13 12.13
N GLU A 151 11.56 0.55 12.91
CA GLU A 151 10.15 0.50 12.60
C GLU A 151 9.50 1.84 12.96
N ALA A 152 8.97 2.54 11.96
CA ALA A 152 8.44 3.89 12.09
C ALA A 152 6.92 3.95 12.27
N GLY A 153 6.21 2.84 12.09
CA GLY A 153 4.75 2.74 12.11
C GLY A 153 4.11 3.16 10.80
N PHE A 154 4.44 4.33 10.26
CA PHE A 154 3.88 4.86 9.01
C PHE A 154 4.96 5.39 8.08
N HIS A 155 4.68 5.42 6.78
CA HIS A 155 5.57 6.02 5.78
C HIS A 155 5.91 7.47 6.10
N GLN A 156 4.92 8.27 6.55
CA GLN A 156 5.14 9.68 6.93
C GLN A 156 6.20 9.82 8.03
N GLN A 157 6.19 8.93 9.02
CA GLN A 157 7.19 8.96 10.07
C GLN A 157 8.57 8.55 9.55
N ALA A 158 8.64 7.53 8.68
CA ALA A 158 9.90 7.14 8.02
C ALA A 158 10.48 8.30 7.20
N ILE A 159 9.64 9.02 6.43
CA ILE A 159 10.03 10.22 5.67
C ILE A 159 10.62 11.27 6.60
N ARG A 160 9.96 11.57 7.73
CA ARG A 160 10.43 12.55 8.71
C ARG A 160 11.74 12.15 9.38
N LEU A 161 11.92 10.85 9.69
CA LEU A 161 13.19 10.35 10.25
C LEU A 161 14.36 10.56 9.27
N VAL A 162 14.16 10.31 7.97
CA VAL A 162 15.17 10.59 6.94
C VAL A 162 15.42 12.08 6.83
N HIS A 163 14.35 12.89 6.73
CA HIS A 163 14.47 14.34 6.60
C HIS A 163 15.23 14.97 7.79
N ALA A 164 14.97 14.51 8.99
CA ALA A 164 15.66 14.96 10.21
C ALA A 164 17.09 14.41 10.34
N GLY A 165 17.52 13.50 9.46
CA GLY A 165 18.83 12.83 9.57
C GLY A 165 18.92 11.84 10.72
N ALA A 166 17.80 11.41 11.29
CA ALA A 166 17.75 10.40 12.35
C ALA A 166 18.02 8.99 11.82
N VAL A 167 17.80 8.77 10.51
CA VAL A 167 18.21 7.62 9.74
C VAL A 167 18.73 8.07 8.35
N ASP A 168 19.54 7.23 7.72
CA ASP A 168 20.15 7.56 6.43
C ASP A 168 19.16 7.44 5.28
N ALA A 169 18.28 6.42 5.30
CA ALA A 169 17.37 6.13 4.19
C ALA A 169 16.10 5.38 4.62
N ALA A 170 15.13 5.34 3.72
CA ALA A 170 13.90 4.55 3.81
C ALA A 170 13.36 4.22 2.43
N ALA A 171 12.58 3.11 2.28
CA ALA A 171 11.75 2.87 1.12
C ALA A 171 10.32 3.32 1.40
N ILE A 172 9.80 4.16 0.53
CA ILE A 172 8.49 4.79 0.70
C ILE A 172 7.61 4.45 -0.51
N ASP A 173 6.38 4.07 -0.25
CA ASP A 173 5.35 3.99 -1.29
C ASP A 173 5.35 5.25 -2.14
N SER A 174 5.50 5.10 -3.46
CA SER A 174 5.66 6.23 -4.39
C SER A 174 4.46 7.17 -4.42
N GLN A 175 3.25 6.64 -4.20
CA GLN A 175 2.04 7.46 -4.09
C GLN A 175 2.06 8.27 -2.80
N VAL A 176 2.36 7.61 -1.66
CA VAL A 176 2.45 8.29 -0.36
C VAL A 176 3.53 9.37 -0.39
N LEU A 177 4.71 9.06 -0.93
CA LEU A 177 5.80 10.04 -1.06
C LEU A 177 5.40 11.25 -1.91
N ALA A 178 4.80 11.01 -3.08
CA ALA A 178 4.40 12.08 -3.97
C ALA A 178 3.31 12.99 -3.36
N VAL A 179 2.37 12.41 -2.61
CA VAL A 179 1.34 13.17 -1.87
C VAL A 179 2.00 13.97 -0.73
N GLU A 180 2.91 13.37 0.05
CA GLU A 180 3.62 14.10 1.12
C GLU A 180 4.42 15.29 0.56
N LEU A 181 5.22 15.07 -0.49
CA LEU A 181 6.01 16.14 -1.10
C LEU A 181 5.14 17.27 -1.70
N ARG A 182 3.94 16.95 -2.17
CA ARG A 182 3.00 17.93 -2.72
C ARG A 182 2.42 18.86 -1.65
N TYR A 183 2.13 18.33 -0.47
CA TYR A 183 1.45 19.07 0.60
C TYR A 183 2.40 19.54 1.71
N HIS A 184 3.65 19.08 1.71
CA HIS A 184 4.68 19.42 2.70
C HIS A 184 5.96 19.92 2.01
N PRO A 185 6.00 21.21 1.57
CA PRO A 185 7.17 21.78 0.89
C PRO A 185 8.45 21.77 1.72
N ASP A 186 8.34 21.71 3.05
CA ASP A 186 9.46 21.54 3.97
C ASP A 186 10.26 20.23 3.72
N LEU A 187 9.64 19.21 3.14
CA LEU A 187 10.29 17.95 2.76
C LEU A 187 11.14 18.03 1.47
N ALA A 188 11.25 19.21 0.84
CA ALA A 188 12.07 19.42 -0.37
C ALA A 188 13.57 19.10 -0.17
N GLY A 189 14.02 18.93 1.09
CA GLY A 189 15.35 18.46 1.46
C GLY A 189 15.63 16.97 1.20
N LEU A 190 14.68 16.23 0.63
CA LEU A 190 14.83 14.81 0.27
C LEU A 190 15.14 14.62 -1.21
N ARG A 191 15.70 13.47 -1.56
CA ARG A 191 15.83 12.99 -2.95
C ARG A 191 15.68 11.47 -3.02
N VAL A 192 15.24 10.99 -4.17
CA VAL A 192 15.16 9.57 -4.49
C VAL A 192 16.48 9.12 -5.10
N VAL A 193 17.04 8.00 -4.61
CA VAL A 193 18.30 7.40 -5.08
C VAL A 193 18.08 6.08 -5.79
N GLY A 194 16.87 5.56 -5.78
CA GLY A 194 16.50 4.31 -6.45
C GLY A 194 15.02 4.01 -6.22
N ALA A 195 14.51 3.04 -6.93
CA ALA A 195 13.13 2.58 -6.77
C ALA A 195 13.05 1.06 -6.89
N PHE A 196 12.28 0.43 -6.02
CA PHE A 196 11.94 -0.97 -6.10
C PHE A 196 10.59 -1.16 -6.79
N GLY A 197 10.41 -2.24 -7.52
CA GLY A 197 9.19 -2.54 -8.24
C GLY A 197 9.35 -2.51 -9.76
N PRO A 198 8.25 -2.38 -10.55
CA PRO A 198 6.90 -2.12 -10.06
C PRO A 198 6.32 -3.31 -9.29
N SER A 199 5.39 -3.01 -8.39
CA SER A 199 4.55 -3.99 -7.69
C SER A 199 3.07 -3.65 -7.89
N THR A 200 2.20 -4.65 -7.81
CA THR A 200 0.75 -4.43 -7.86
C THR A 200 0.32 -3.55 -6.69
N ILE A 201 -0.42 -2.48 -7.02
CA ILE A 201 -0.83 -1.46 -6.05
C ILE A 201 -1.95 -1.98 -5.13
N GLN A 202 -2.16 -1.31 -4.01
CA GLN A 202 -3.15 -1.60 -2.99
C GLN A 202 -4.58 -1.67 -3.58
N PRO A 203 -5.28 -2.82 -3.47
CA PRO A 203 -6.63 -2.95 -3.99
C PRO A 203 -7.69 -2.37 -3.05
N VAL A 204 -8.82 -1.99 -3.64
CA VAL A 204 -10.11 -2.02 -2.96
C VAL A 204 -10.57 -3.46 -2.90
N VAL A 205 -10.86 -3.97 -1.71
CA VAL A 205 -11.33 -5.33 -1.47
C VAL A 205 -12.74 -5.35 -0.89
N ALA A 206 -13.43 -6.45 -1.10
CA ALA A 206 -14.71 -6.75 -0.47
C ALA A 206 -14.61 -8.04 0.35
N ALA A 207 -15.31 -8.09 1.48
CA ALA A 207 -15.47 -9.34 2.23
C ALA A 207 -16.17 -10.38 1.36
N SER A 208 -15.63 -11.60 1.31
CA SER A 208 -16.13 -12.69 0.42
C SER A 208 -17.59 -13.05 0.73
N ARG A 209 -18.04 -12.86 1.98
CA ARG A 209 -19.42 -13.08 2.43
C ARG A 209 -20.46 -12.15 1.79
N LEU A 210 -20.04 -11.03 1.22
CA LEU A 210 -20.98 -10.09 0.59
C LEU A 210 -21.57 -10.69 -0.70
N PRO A 211 -22.86 -10.37 -0.99
CA PRO A 211 -23.50 -10.82 -2.22
C PRO A 211 -22.71 -10.39 -3.47
N ARG A 212 -22.62 -11.27 -4.46
CA ARG A 212 -21.91 -11.01 -5.71
C ARG A 212 -22.38 -9.72 -6.40
N VAL A 213 -23.70 -9.52 -6.46
CA VAL A 213 -24.30 -8.32 -7.06
C VAL A 213 -23.78 -7.04 -6.41
N LEU A 214 -23.63 -7.01 -5.09
CA LEU A 214 -23.08 -5.84 -4.39
C LEU A 214 -21.60 -5.62 -4.75
N LYS A 215 -20.80 -6.70 -4.79
CA LYS A 215 -19.38 -6.62 -5.18
C LYS A 215 -19.23 -6.12 -6.63
N ASP A 216 -20.07 -6.60 -7.54
CA ASP A 216 -20.04 -6.18 -8.93
C ASP A 216 -20.45 -4.70 -9.07
N GLN A 217 -21.50 -4.24 -8.37
CA GLN A 217 -21.89 -2.82 -8.34
C GLN A 217 -20.78 -1.90 -7.83
N VAL A 218 -20.03 -2.32 -6.79
CA VAL A 218 -18.91 -1.53 -6.27
C VAL A 218 -17.75 -1.52 -7.28
N ARG A 219 -17.44 -2.67 -7.90
CA ARG A 219 -16.39 -2.75 -8.93
C ARG A 219 -16.71 -1.86 -10.12
N GLU A 220 -17.92 -1.92 -10.65
CA GLU A 220 -18.41 -1.09 -11.76
C GLU A 220 -18.29 0.39 -11.41
N LEU A 221 -18.82 0.79 -10.23
CA LEU A 221 -18.70 2.16 -9.76
C LEU A 221 -17.25 2.65 -9.77
N LEU A 222 -16.31 1.87 -9.20
CA LEU A 222 -14.90 2.29 -9.11
C LEU A 222 -14.31 2.52 -10.51
N VAL A 223 -14.63 1.68 -11.47
CA VAL A 223 -14.15 1.82 -12.87
C VAL A 223 -14.79 3.02 -13.56
N GLU A 224 -16.08 3.27 -13.34
CA GLU A 224 -16.84 4.39 -13.91
C GLU A 224 -16.45 5.76 -13.32
N LEU A 225 -15.73 5.82 -12.20
CA LEU A 225 -15.31 7.09 -11.57
C LEU A 225 -14.49 8.00 -12.51
N VAL A 226 -13.82 7.45 -13.50
CA VAL A 226 -13.07 8.24 -14.49
C VAL A 226 -13.98 9.16 -15.31
N GLU A 227 -15.24 8.78 -15.49
CA GLU A 227 -16.25 9.53 -16.25
C GLU A 227 -16.99 10.55 -15.39
N ASP A 228 -16.84 10.49 -14.05
CA ASP A 228 -17.49 11.40 -13.12
C ASP A 228 -16.66 12.69 -12.94
N PRO A 229 -17.12 13.85 -13.45
CA PRO A 229 -16.39 15.11 -13.27
C PRO A 229 -16.18 15.48 -11.80
N GLY A 230 -17.09 15.06 -10.90
CA GLY A 230 -17.00 15.29 -9.46
C GLY A 230 -15.93 14.40 -8.79
N ALA A 231 -15.49 13.30 -9.43
CA ALA A 231 -14.44 12.45 -8.91
C ALA A 231 -13.05 13.02 -9.13
N ARG A 232 -12.85 13.81 -10.19
CA ARG A 232 -11.53 14.28 -10.63
C ARG A 232 -10.75 14.98 -9.51
N THR A 233 -11.38 15.90 -8.79
CA THR A 233 -10.72 16.64 -7.70
C THR A 233 -10.32 15.75 -6.55
N ALA A 234 -11.19 14.81 -6.13
CA ALA A 234 -10.92 13.90 -5.03
C ALA A 234 -9.82 12.90 -5.39
N LEU A 235 -9.85 12.33 -6.61
CA LEU A 235 -8.85 11.40 -7.10
C LEU A 235 -7.49 12.08 -7.30
N ALA A 236 -7.47 13.34 -7.77
CA ALA A 236 -6.25 14.13 -7.93
C ALA A 236 -5.52 14.37 -6.60
N HIS A 237 -6.21 14.36 -5.45
CA HIS A 237 -5.56 14.42 -4.15
C HIS A 237 -4.56 13.28 -3.96
N GLY A 238 -4.97 12.06 -4.32
CA GLY A 238 -4.15 10.86 -4.23
C GLY A 238 -3.37 10.54 -5.51
N LEU A 239 -3.30 11.45 -6.48
CA LEU A 239 -2.65 11.24 -7.77
C LEU A 239 -3.21 10.01 -8.53
N VAL A 240 -4.49 9.72 -8.35
CA VAL A 240 -5.20 8.62 -9.01
C VAL A 240 -5.80 9.15 -10.32
N ASP A 241 -5.45 8.50 -11.43
CA ASP A 241 -6.02 8.75 -12.76
C ASP A 241 -7.40 8.09 -12.88
N ARG A 242 -7.46 6.79 -12.58
CA ARG A 242 -8.66 5.97 -12.60
C ARG A 242 -8.51 4.75 -11.72
N PHE A 243 -9.56 3.93 -11.63
CA PHE A 243 -9.47 2.58 -11.10
C PHE A 243 -9.56 1.57 -12.24
N ALA A 244 -8.76 0.49 -12.14
CA ALA A 244 -8.81 -0.65 -13.05
C ALA A 244 -9.24 -1.90 -12.28
N PRO A 245 -10.05 -2.80 -12.89
CA PRO A 245 -10.38 -4.07 -12.27
C PRO A 245 -9.12 -4.90 -12.06
N VAL A 246 -9.04 -5.57 -10.92
CA VAL A 246 -7.97 -6.52 -10.62
C VAL A 246 -8.56 -7.80 -10.05
N ASP A 247 -7.89 -8.89 -10.29
CA ASP A 247 -8.19 -10.21 -9.74
C ASP A 247 -7.05 -10.71 -8.83
N ASP A 248 -7.20 -11.92 -8.31
CA ASP A 248 -6.21 -12.52 -7.41
C ASP A 248 -4.85 -12.73 -8.09
N GLY A 249 -4.84 -13.07 -9.40
CA GLY A 249 -3.61 -13.29 -10.16
C GLY A 249 -2.76 -12.03 -10.32
N ALA A 250 -3.35 -10.84 -10.21
CA ALA A 250 -2.60 -9.59 -10.25
C ALA A 250 -1.54 -9.49 -9.14
N PHE A 251 -1.70 -10.23 -8.03
CA PHE A 251 -0.81 -10.22 -6.86
C PHE A 251 0.23 -11.35 -6.87
N ASP A 252 0.41 -12.05 -7.98
CA ASP A 252 1.42 -13.11 -8.11
C ASP A 252 2.85 -12.57 -8.08
N ASP A 253 3.04 -11.31 -8.43
CA ASP A 253 4.31 -10.59 -8.28
C ASP A 253 4.74 -10.57 -6.79
N ILE A 254 3.83 -10.24 -5.87
CA ILE A 254 4.10 -10.20 -4.43
C ILE A 254 4.33 -11.62 -3.89
N ARG A 255 3.57 -12.62 -4.35
CA ARG A 255 3.77 -14.04 -4.00
C ARG A 255 5.16 -14.53 -4.41
N ALA A 256 5.59 -14.20 -5.63
CA ALA A 256 6.91 -14.55 -6.12
C ALA A 256 8.05 -13.89 -5.33
N MET A 257 7.88 -12.63 -4.91
CA MET A 257 8.82 -11.95 -4.03
C MET A 257 8.92 -12.63 -2.67
N LEU A 258 7.79 -12.98 -2.05
CA LEU A 258 7.78 -13.72 -0.78
C LEU A 258 8.48 -15.08 -0.88
N ALA A 259 8.18 -15.86 -1.91
CA ALA A 259 8.83 -17.15 -2.14
C ALA A 259 10.36 -17.00 -2.30
N THR A 260 10.81 -15.94 -2.97
CA THR A 260 12.24 -15.63 -3.14
C THR A 260 12.91 -15.29 -1.79
N ILE A 261 12.25 -14.50 -0.95
CA ILE A 261 12.73 -14.12 0.37
C ILE A 261 12.82 -15.35 1.27
N GLU A 262 11.78 -16.19 1.28
CA GLU A 262 11.72 -17.43 2.05
C GLU A 262 12.81 -18.42 1.64
N ALA A 263 12.98 -18.65 0.33
CA ALA A 263 14.02 -19.53 -0.20
C ALA A 263 15.45 -19.08 0.17
N ALA A 264 15.64 -17.77 0.37
CA ALA A 264 16.91 -17.21 0.84
C ALA A 264 17.09 -17.21 2.37
N GLY A 265 16.09 -17.69 3.11
CA GLY A 265 16.12 -17.77 4.57
C GLY A 265 16.05 -16.42 5.28
N TRP A 266 15.54 -15.38 4.61
CA TRP A 266 15.32 -14.09 5.23
C TRP A 266 13.95 -14.04 5.93
N THR A 267 13.90 -13.48 7.14
CA THR A 267 12.67 -13.34 7.93
C THR A 267 12.32 -11.90 8.25
N SER A 268 13.30 -11.00 8.33
CA SER A 268 13.08 -9.58 8.64
C SER A 268 14.28 -8.72 8.24
N LEU A 269 14.06 -7.41 8.16
CA LEU A 269 15.13 -6.43 7.96
C LEU A 269 16.09 -6.32 9.17
N THR A 270 15.63 -6.72 10.36
CA THR A 270 16.42 -6.70 11.60
C THR A 270 17.21 -7.98 11.82
N GLN A 271 17.06 -8.99 10.95
CA GLN A 271 17.79 -10.24 11.05
C GLN A 271 19.30 -10.00 10.97
N THR A 272 20.04 -10.52 11.93
CA THR A 272 21.51 -10.50 11.92
C THR A 272 22.07 -11.75 11.29
N ALA A 273 23.27 -11.68 10.70
CA ALA A 273 23.95 -12.85 10.17
C ALA A 273 24.29 -13.82 11.33
N VAL A 274 23.85 -15.07 11.21
CA VAL A 274 24.32 -16.14 12.10
C VAL A 274 25.62 -16.67 11.47
N TYR A 275 26.75 -16.38 12.08
CA TYR A 275 28.02 -17.00 11.67
C TYR A 275 28.02 -18.43 12.25
N PRO A 276 28.19 -19.48 11.45
CA PRO A 276 28.46 -20.81 11.99
C PRO A 276 29.74 -20.75 12.80
N THR A 277 29.67 -21.14 14.07
CA THR A 277 30.80 -21.30 14.98
C THR A 277 31.69 -22.44 14.54
#